data_68412913d2e6c0dad7940daf06ad6fb9
#
_entry.id   68412913d2e6c0dad7940daf06ad6fb9
#
_cell.length_a   1.000
_cell.length_b   1.000
_cell.length_c   1.000
_cell.angle_alpha   90.00
_cell.angle_beta   90.00
_cell.angle_gamma   90.00
#
_symmetry.space_group_name_H-M   'P 1'
#
loop_
_entity.id
_entity.type
_entity.pdbx_description
1 polymer ?
#
loop_
_entity_poly.entity_id
_entity_poly.type
_entity_poly.pdbx_seq_one_letter_code
_entity_poly.pdbx_strand_id
1 'polypeptide(L)'
;MTTLGYAILSLLSREELSGYDVASRMRARVGHFWEARHSQIYPELARLEEAGLATYRVVEQQDRPDKKVYKITPSGLETLTEWMTEPPAPRPARDELVLKAYSLWLAEPGEAIALFRDQEQR
;
A
#
# COMPACT_ATOMS: atom_id res chain seq x y z
N MET A 1 11.56 4.28 -1.23
CA MET A 1 10.44 3.38 -1.52
C MET A 1 9.49 4.03 -2.52
N THR A 2 8.85 3.24 -3.35
CA THR A 2 7.94 3.77 -4.37
C THR A 2 6.56 4.04 -3.79
N THR A 3 5.78 4.87 -4.49
CA THR A 3 4.39 5.11 -4.12
C THR A 3 3.58 3.81 -4.13
N LEU A 4 3.88 2.93 -5.09
CA LEU A 4 3.25 1.61 -5.15
C LEU A 4 3.56 0.80 -3.89
N GLY A 5 4.79 0.87 -3.39
CA GLY A 5 5.16 0.18 -2.16
C GLY A 5 4.32 0.63 -0.98
N TYR A 6 4.09 1.93 -0.86
CA TYR A 6 3.24 2.46 0.21
C TYR A 6 1.80 2.01 0.05
N ALA A 7 1.30 1.97 -1.19
CA ALA A 7 -0.06 1.48 -1.44
C ALA A 7 -0.21 0.03 -1.00
N ILE A 8 0.77 -0.80 -1.31
CA ILE A 8 0.75 -2.21 -0.90
C ILE A 8 0.79 -2.31 0.62
N LEU A 9 1.66 -1.55 1.28
CA LEU A 9 1.72 -1.56 2.74
C LEU A 9 0.40 -1.15 3.36
N SER A 10 -0.29 -0.19 2.75
CA SER A 10 -1.62 0.24 3.23
C SER A 10 -2.61 -0.92 3.23
N LEU A 11 -2.61 -1.71 2.16
CA LEU A 11 -3.47 -2.88 2.09
C LEU A 11 -3.07 -3.93 3.13
N LEU A 12 -1.79 -4.20 3.26
CA LEU A 12 -1.29 -5.19 4.21
C LEU A 12 -1.48 -4.77 5.66
N SER A 13 -1.62 -3.48 5.92
CA SER A 13 -1.89 -3.01 7.27
C SER A 13 -3.28 -3.42 7.76
N ARG A 14 -4.15 -3.77 6.84
CA ARG A 14 -5.52 -4.14 7.15
C ARG A 14 -5.73 -5.65 7.22
N GLU A 15 -5.05 -6.39 6.35
CA GLU A 15 -5.20 -7.84 6.30
C GLU A 15 -4.01 -8.47 5.60
N GLU A 16 -3.78 -9.73 5.87
CA GLU A 16 -2.77 -10.51 5.16
C GLU A 16 -3.31 -10.86 3.78
N LEU A 17 -2.49 -10.68 2.76
CA LEU A 17 -2.91 -10.87 1.37
C LEU A 17 -1.84 -11.57 0.56
N SER A 18 -2.27 -12.42 -0.37
CA SER A 18 -1.36 -12.94 -1.40
C SER A 18 -1.08 -11.86 -2.43
N GLY A 19 -0.08 -12.07 -3.28
CA GLY A 19 0.20 -11.13 -4.36
C GLY A 19 -0.99 -10.96 -5.29
N TYR A 20 -1.70 -12.05 -5.58
CA TYR A 20 -2.91 -11.98 -6.39
C TYR A 20 -3.98 -11.11 -5.72
N ASP A 21 -4.18 -11.29 -4.41
CA ASP A 21 -5.16 -10.50 -3.67
C ASP A 21 -4.80 -9.02 -3.62
N VAL A 22 -3.50 -8.71 -3.48
CA VAL A 22 -3.04 -7.33 -3.52
C VAL A 22 -3.40 -6.71 -4.87
N ALA A 23 -3.10 -7.40 -5.97
CA ALA A 23 -3.41 -6.90 -7.30
C ALA A 23 -4.91 -6.71 -7.50
N SER A 24 -5.71 -7.63 -7.00
CA SER A 24 -7.16 -7.56 -7.09
C SER A 24 -7.71 -6.36 -6.31
N ARG A 25 -7.22 -6.15 -5.09
CA ARG A 25 -7.63 -5.01 -4.25
C ARG A 25 -7.23 -3.68 -4.88
N MET A 26 -6.01 -3.60 -5.42
CA MET A 26 -5.53 -2.39 -6.08
C MET A 26 -6.44 -2.01 -7.23
N ARG A 27 -6.81 -2.99 -8.06
CA ARG A 27 -7.67 -2.75 -9.20
C ARG A 27 -9.06 -2.27 -8.78
N ALA A 28 -9.60 -2.85 -7.72
CA ALA A 28 -10.94 -2.52 -7.27
C ALA A 28 -11.02 -1.16 -6.58
N ARG A 29 -9.96 -0.76 -5.87
CA ARG A 29 -10.01 0.41 -4.99
C ARG A 29 -9.30 1.64 -5.53
N VAL A 30 -8.18 1.47 -6.23
CA VAL A 30 -7.39 2.59 -6.73
C VAL A 30 -7.19 2.56 -8.24
N GLY A 31 -7.91 1.70 -8.94
CA GLY A 31 -7.76 1.55 -10.38
C GLY A 31 -8.02 2.83 -11.18
N HIS A 32 -8.82 3.74 -10.66
CA HIS A 32 -9.10 5.02 -11.32
C HIS A 32 -7.96 6.01 -11.18
N PHE A 33 -7.11 5.82 -10.18
CA PHE A 33 -6.04 6.76 -9.85
C PHE A 33 -4.66 6.17 -10.10
N TRP A 34 -4.57 4.85 -10.25
CA TRP A 34 -3.29 4.17 -10.32
C TRP A 34 -3.39 2.94 -11.21
N GLU A 35 -2.61 2.94 -12.28
CA GLU A 35 -2.57 1.80 -13.20
C GLU A 35 -1.45 0.84 -12.83
N ALA A 36 -1.51 0.27 -11.62
CA ALA A 36 -0.55 -0.72 -11.22
C ALA A 36 -0.82 -2.02 -11.97
N ARG A 37 0.16 -2.46 -12.71
CA ARG A 37 0.06 -3.71 -13.47
C ARG A 37 0.44 -4.88 -12.56
N HIS A 38 -0.15 -6.02 -12.84
CA HIS A 38 0.21 -7.27 -12.16
C HIS A 38 1.72 -7.47 -12.13
N SER A 39 2.40 -7.19 -13.25
CA SER A 39 3.84 -7.36 -13.36
C SER A 39 4.65 -6.48 -12.43
N GLN A 40 4.06 -5.43 -11.88
CA GLN A 40 4.73 -4.52 -10.94
C GLN A 40 4.51 -4.91 -9.49
N ILE A 41 3.42 -5.61 -9.22
CA ILE A 41 3.03 -5.98 -7.84
C ILE A 41 4.05 -6.95 -7.21
N TYR A 42 4.36 -8.01 -7.92
CA TYR A 42 5.24 -9.05 -7.37
C TYR A 42 6.67 -8.56 -7.12
N PRO A 43 7.29 -7.82 -8.04
CA PRO A 43 8.60 -7.24 -7.74
C PRO A 43 8.57 -6.26 -6.57
N GLU A 44 7.50 -5.52 -6.41
CA GLU A 44 7.38 -4.57 -5.31
C GLU A 44 7.22 -5.29 -3.98
N LEU A 45 6.43 -6.36 -3.94
CA LEU A 45 6.30 -7.20 -2.75
C LEU A 45 7.66 -7.78 -2.35
N ALA A 46 8.45 -8.21 -3.34
CA ALA A 46 9.78 -8.74 -3.07
C ALA A 46 10.69 -7.68 -2.46
N ARG A 47 10.61 -6.44 -2.94
CA ARG A 47 11.39 -5.33 -2.38
C ARG A 47 10.98 -5.01 -0.96
N LEU A 48 9.68 -5.04 -0.68
CA LEU A 48 9.18 -4.79 0.68
C LEU A 48 9.66 -5.87 1.65
N GLU A 49 9.63 -7.12 1.20
CA GLU A 49 10.11 -8.24 2.02
C GLU A 49 11.61 -8.11 2.27
N GLU A 50 12.38 -7.82 1.24
CA GLU A 50 13.82 -7.65 1.35
C GLU A 50 14.20 -6.50 2.28
N ALA A 51 13.40 -5.44 2.28
CA ALA A 51 13.62 -4.28 3.15
C ALA A 51 13.12 -4.51 4.59
N GLY A 52 12.51 -5.65 4.87
CA GLY A 52 12.00 -5.94 6.21
C GLY A 52 10.68 -5.27 6.54
N LEU A 53 10.00 -4.72 5.54
CA LEU A 53 8.73 -4.01 5.75
C LEU A 53 7.52 -4.92 5.62
N ALA A 54 7.71 -6.08 5.02
CA ALA A 54 6.70 -7.12 4.92
C ALA A 54 7.38 -8.47 5.06
N THR A 55 6.62 -9.45 5.49
CA THR A 55 7.07 -10.83 5.54
C THR A 55 5.98 -11.69 4.90
N TYR A 56 6.27 -12.96 4.65
CA TYR A 56 5.27 -13.84 4.08
C TYR A 56 5.35 -15.23 4.70
N ARG A 57 4.26 -15.94 4.59
CA ARG A 57 4.20 -17.36 4.87
C ARG A 57 3.71 -18.09 3.62
N VAL A 58 4.16 -19.32 3.47
CA VAL A 58 3.75 -20.14 2.34
C VAL A 58 2.51 -20.92 2.75
N VAL A 59 1.48 -20.86 1.92
CA VAL A 59 0.24 -21.59 2.14
C VAL A 59 0.15 -22.68 1.07
N GLU A 60 0.12 -23.93 1.50
CA GLU A 60 -0.03 -25.05 0.59
C GLU A 60 -1.46 -25.11 0.08
N GLN A 61 -1.59 -25.40 -1.20
CA GLN A 61 -2.88 -25.55 -1.84
C GLN A 61 -2.92 -26.89 -2.55
N GLN A 62 -4.09 -27.52 -2.54
CA GLN A 62 -4.32 -28.72 -3.34
C GLN A 62 -4.63 -28.27 -4.76
N ASP A 63 -4.14 -28.99 -5.75
CA ASP A 63 -4.41 -28.72 -7.16
C ASP A 63 -3.91 -27.39 -7.70
N ARG A 64 -3.11 -26.65 -6.94
CA ARG A 64 -2.54 -25.37 -7.33
C ARG A 64 -1.15 -25.23 -6.72
N PRO A 65 -0.29 -24.40 -7.33
CA PRO A 65 0.99 -24.07 -6.68
C PRO A 65 0.75 -23.42 -5.33
N ASP A 66 1.68 -23.61 -4.41
CA ASP A 66 1.64 -22.95 -3.12
C ASP A 66 1.65 -21.44 -3.33
N LYS A 67 1.02 -20.71 -2.43
CA LYS A 67 1.00 -19.26 -2.52
C LYS A 67 1.68 -18.64 -1.32
N LYS A 68 2.23 -17.43 -1.54
CA LYS A 68 2.79 -16.61 -0.48
C LYS A 68 1.73 -15.65 0.00
N VAL A 69 1.49 -15.63 1.31
CA VAL A 69 0.57 -14.68 1.93
C VAL A 69 1.41 -13.69 2.71
N TYR A 70 1.34 -12.43 2.32
CA TYR A 70 2.17 -11.36 2.87
C TYR A 70 1.49 -10.67 4.04
N LYS A 71 2.31 -10.20 4.95
CA LYS A 71 1.88 -9.51 6.16
C LYS A 71 2.83 -8.34 6.40
N ILE A 72 2.28 -7.20 6.84
CA ILE A 72 3.11 -6.06 7.20
C ILE A 72 3.87 -6.36 8.50
N THR A 73 5.10 -5.89 8.58
CA THR A 73 5.90 -6.01 9.81
C THR A 73 5.72 -4.76 10.67
N PRO A 74 6.15 -4.79 11.95
CA PRO A 74 6.16 -3.55 12.74
C PRO A 74 6.96 -2.43 12.09
N SER A 75 8.09 -2.75 11.45
CA SER A 75 8.87 -1.75 10.70
C SER A 75 8.08 -1.21 9.51
N GLY A 76 7.33 -2.08 8.83
CA GLY A 76 6.48 -1.65 7.72
C GLY A 76 5.39 -0.71 8.17
N LEU A 77 4.77 -1.01 9.29
CA LEU A 77 3.71 -0.16 9.84
C LEU A 77 4.27 1.21 10.25
N GLU A 78 5.43 1.24 10.87
CA GLU A 78 6.09 2.48 11.24
C GLU A 78 6.41 3.33 10.01
N THR A 79 6.98 2.71 9.00
CA THR A 79 7.31 3.38 7.74
C THR A 79 6.06 3.94 7.08
N LEU A 80 4.99 3.18 7.04
CA LEU A 80 3.73 3.61 6.46
C LEU A 80 3.16 4.80 7.22
N THR A 81 3.17 4.73 8.55
CA THR A 81 2.64 5.81 9.40
C THR A 81 3.41 7.11 9.18
N GLU A 82 4.73 7.04 9.11
CA GLU A 82 5.55 8.22 8.84
C GLU A 82 5.21 8.83 7.50
N TRP A 83 5.08 8.00 6.49
CA TRP A 83 4.75 8.47 5.15
C TRP A 83 3.38 9.16 5.10
N MET A 84 2.38 8.59 5.77
CA MET A 84 1.03 9.15 5.77
C MET A 84 0.95 10.50 6.48
N THR A 85 1.83 10.75 7.43
CA THR A 85 1.84 11.99 8.20
C THR A 85 2.78 13.05 7.66
N GLU A 86 3.64 12.71 6.69
CA GLU A 86 4.51 13.66 6.05
C GLU A 86 3.75 14.58 5.10
N PRO A 87 4.15 15.86 5.01
CA PRO A 87 3.61 16.71 3.96
C PRO A 87 4.02 16.16 2.58
N PRO A 88 3.16 16.27 1.57
CA PRO A 88 3.55 15.87 0.22
C PRO A 88 4.70 16.71 -0.28
N ALA A 89 5.45 16.17 -1.25
CA ALA A 89 6.53 16.92 -1.89
C ALA A 89 5.99 18.21 -2.49
N PRO A 90 6.83 19.28 -2.58
CA PRO A 90 6.39 20.55 -3.14
C PRO A 90 5.81 20.44 -4.55
N ARG A 91 6.23 19.44 -5.26
CA ARG A 91 5.66 19.13 -6.56
C ARG A 91 5.08 17.74 -6.48
N PRO A 92 3.95 17.62 -5.84
CA PRO A 92 3.33 16.31 -5.68
C PRO A 92 2.88 15.83 -7.04
N ALA A 93 3.20 14.61 -7.37
CA ALA A 93 2.42 13.92 -8.32
C ALA A 93 1.00 13.92 -7.74
N ARG A 94 0.02 14.34 -8.51
CA ARG A 94 -1.37 14.31 -8.07
C ARG A 94 -1.74 12.93 -7.56
N ASP A 95 -1.22 11.92 -8.26
CA ASP A 95 -1.48 10.53 -7.93
C ASP A 95 -0.97 10.16 -6.53
N GLU A 96 0.16 10.70 -6.14
CA GLU A 96 0.71 10.44 -4.82
C GLU A 96 -0.16 11.06 -3.72
N LEU A 97 -0.63 12.27 -3.92
CA LEU A 97 -1.51 12.93 -2.95
C LEU A 97 -2.82 12.18 -2.80
N VAL A 98 -3.42 11.78 -3.91
CA VAL A 98 -4.66 11.01 -3.90
C VAL A 98 -4.45 9.68 -3.18
N LEU A 99 -3.34 9.02 -3.47
CA LEU A 99 -3.06 7.73 -2.86
C LEU A 99 -2.82 7.85 -1.36
N LYS A 100 -2.13 8.90 -0.91
CA LYS A 100 -1.96 9.16 0.52
C LYS A 100 -3.30 9.36 1.20
N ALA A 101 -4.16 10.17 0.61
CA ALA A 101 -5.48 10.42 1.15
C ALA A 101 -6.30 9.16 1.22
N TYR A 102 -6.23 8.34 0.18
CA TYR A 102 -6.93 7.06 0.15
C TYR A 102 -6.44 6.12 1.23
N SER A 103 -5.13 6.07 1.44
CA SER A 103 -4.54 5.23 2.48
C SER A 103 -4.99 5.65 3.88
N LEU A 104 -5.03 6.95 4.14
CA LEU A 104 -5.53 7.49 5.40
C LEU A 104 -7.01 7.19 5.58
N TRP A 105 -7.79 7.31 4.52
CA TRP A 105 -9.21 6.99 4.57
C TRP A 105 -9.45 5.53 4.92
N LEU A 106 -8.61 4.64 4.38
CA LEU A 106 -8.69 3.21 4.73
C LEU A 106 -8.37 2.97 6.20
N ALA A 107 -7.45 3.76 6.76
CA ALA A 107 -7.06 3.64 8.15
C ALA A 107 -8.08 4.31 9.07
N GLU A 108 -8.38 5.60 8.81
CA GLU A 108 -9.29 6.37 9.65
C GLU A 108 -9.80 7.58 8.87
N PRO A 109 -11.12 7.62 8.58
CA PRO A 109 -11.69 8.67 7.73
C PRO A 109 -11.41 10.10 8.21
N GLY A 110 -11.38 10.32 9.52
CA GLY A 110 -11.13 11.64 10.07
C GLY A 110 -9.74 12.17 9.74
N GLU A 111 -8.76 11.30 9.74
CA GLU A 111 -7.38 11.65 9.39
C GLU A 111 -7.26 12.04 7.92
N ALA A 112 -7.97 11.34 7.05
CA ALA A 112 -7.95 11.65 5.63
C ALA A 112 -8.54 13.03 5.36
N ILE A 113 -9.64 13.38 6.01
CA ILE A 113 -10.28 14.68 5.86
C ILE A 113 -9.35 15.79 6.35
N ALA A 114 -8.72 15.60 7.49
CA ALA A 114 -7.79 16.58 8.04
C ALA A 114 -6.61 16.82 7.11
N LEU A 115 -6.07 15.77 6.53
CA LEU A 115 -4.95 15.88 5.60
C LEU A 115 -5.33 16.68 4.36
N PHE A 116 -6.51 16.44 3.80
CA PHE A 116 -7.00 17.19 2.64
C PHE A 116 -7.16 18.67 2.95
N ARG A 117 -7.72 18.99 4.09
CA ARG A 117 -7.89 20.39 4.51
C ARG A 117 -6.56 21.10 4.65
N ASP A 118 -5.57 20.44 5.22
CA ASP A 118 -4.25 21.01 5.35
C ASP A 118 -3.65 21.33 3.99
N GLN A 119 -3.81 20.45 3.02
CA GLN A 119 -3.32 20.67 1.67
C GLN A 119 -4.03 21.81 0.96
N GLU A 120 -5.33 21.93 1.14
CA GLU A 120 -6.11 23.00 0.53
C GLU A 120 -5.73 24.38 1.04
N GLN A 121 -5.27 24.48 2.27
CA GLN A 121 -4.88 25.75 2.87
C GLN A 121 -3.52 26.23 2.39
N ARG A 122 -2.76 25.42 1.70
CA ARG A 122 -1.46 25.76 1.16
C ARG A 122 -1.57 26.17 -0.29
#